data_23b95fbb9d6c81fe6b93a3a082e6c2cf
#
_entry.id   23b95fbb9d6c81fe6b93a3a082e6c2cf
#
_cell.length_a   1.000
_cell.length_b   1.000
_cell.length_c   1.000
_cell.angle_alpha   90.00
_cell.angle_beta   90.00
_cell.angle_gamma   90.00
#
_symmetry.space_group_name_H-M   'P 1'
#
loop_
_entity.id
_entity.type
_entity.pdbx_description
1 polymer ?
#
loop_
_entity_poly.entity_id
_entity_poly.type
_entity_poly.pdbx_seq_one_letter_code
_entity_poly.pdbx_strand_id
1 'polypeptide(L)'
;MSEKKYIYLYFAILFFAIFIPSFISYGGIVADTLSYIKIADSIPDVKSNLFPLGYPLIIRLFHSLTDDYYFSARIISILTVLLIGVFSYFKKFFFKETVILLCTKIFVFCIYNLISEGLFLGIFYFLIYYFHEFFTKNKKGWSFILPTSLLFLALFLTRYSGIFIYIAILIFFLINYRKPTFKNYKKDFFVVIILSGFFLASYMLYNFLNFGGIMGENERFSVDKTSIGLDIIRNFLGVMNLANPILGIKPAHFTSITIIIEIFLFLINLIFIYLIYHLFKKNKKWKSDFTITFLLISSATYLVLVIISKFFQGIEELNTRMLSESSFPLFLSAIILYFQSDYNKKIIFYLAVFSLLFNAAYLIKIPQNFLKRKAEVENQIVNLKDKKYYFDNIKNVEKSRKEYKIPIINKSFYYEHGNQQKAYIDGNIIISRKPEINLLLKDTVKNKKSVIFSSDIK
;
A
#
# COMPACT_ATOMS: atom_id res chain seq x y z
N MET A 1 -15.82 5.04 28.33
CA MET A 1 -16.02 6.07 27.29
C MET A 1 -17.17 5.65 26.42
N SER A 2 -18.09 6.59 26.07
CA SER A 2 -19.29 6.26 25.29
C SER A 2 -18.95 5.89 23.84
N GLU A 3 -19.69 4.97 23.23
CA GLU A 3 -19.54 4.55 21.84
C GLU A 3 -19.72 5.72 20.86
N LYS A 4 -20.57 6.68 21.18
CA LYS A 4 -20.78 7.91 20.40
C LYS A 4 -19.48 8.65 20.05
N LYS A 5 -18.48 8.69 20.97
CA LYS A 5 -17.19 9.35 20.71
C LYS A 5 -16.40 8.64 19.59
N TYR A 6 -16.48 7.32 19.51
CA TYR A 6 -15.82 6.57 18.44
C TYR A 6 -16.54 6.75 17.10
N ILE A 7 -17.87 6.89 17.12
CA ILE A 7 -18.64 7.22 15.92
C ILE A 7 -18.23 8.59 15.38
N TYR A 8 -18.12 9.62 16.25
CA TYR A 8 -17.64 10.95 15.83
C TYR A 8 -16.20 10.92 15.32
N LEU A 9 -15.32 10.15 15.96
CA LEU A 9 -13.95 9.99 15.48
C LEU A 9 -13.92 9.29 14.10
N TYR A 10 -14.77 8.31 13.89
CA TYR A 10 -14.89 7.66 12.60
C TYR A 10 -15.37 8.62 11.50
N PHE A 11 -16.35 9.47 11.78
CA PHE A 11 -16.74 10.52 10.83
C PHE A 11 -15.62 11.52 10.56
N ALA A 12 -14.82 11.86 11.57
CA ALA A 12 -13.64 12.69 11.38
C ALA A 12 -12.62 12.01 10.45
N ILE A 13 -12.38 10.70 10.60
CA ILE A 13 -11.49 9.94 9.70
C ILE A 13 -12.00 9.98 8.27
N LEU A 14 -13.30 9.74 8.04
CA LEU A 14 -13.91 9.83 6.71
C LEU A 14 -13.78 11.24 6.13
N PHE A 15 -14.04 12.26 6.95
CA PHE A 15 -13.86 13.64 6.52
C PHE A 15 -12.41 13.91 6.08
N PHE A 16 -11.42 13.50 6.86
CA PHE A 16 -10.03 13.66 6.49
C PHE A 16 -9.65 12.85 5.23
N ALA A 17 -10.14 11.61 5.09
CA ALA A 17 -9.88 10.78 3.93
C ALA A 17 -10.45 11.37 2.63
N ILE A 18 -11.53 12.12 2.70
CA ILE A 18 -12.17 12.78 1.56
C ILE A 18 -11.58 14.19 1.36
N PHE A 19 -11.58 15.01 2.40
CA PHE A 19 -11.36 16.46 2.30
C PHE A 19 -9.92 16.82 2.02
N ILE A 20 -8.95 16.23 2.75
CA ILE A 20 -7.53 16.58 2.58
C ILE A 20 -7.04 16.28 1.15
N PRO A 21 -7.18 15.05 0.62
CA PRO A 21 -6.64 14.76 -0.71
C PRO A 21 -7.42 15.40 -1.84
N SER A 22 -8.71 15.68 -1.66
CA SER A 22 -9.56 16.19 -2.76
C SER A 22 -9.63 17.72 -2.82
N PHE A 23 -9.44 18.42 -1.69
CA PHE A 23 -9.64 19.89 -1.64
C PHE A 23 -8.44 20.68 -1.14
N ILE A 24 -7.51 20.06 -0.43
CA ILE A 24 -6.35 20.76 0.14
C ILE A 24 -5.07 20.41 -0.58
N SER A 25 -4.69 19.13 -0.61
CA SER A 25 -3.38 18.72 -1.14
C SER A 25 -3.43 18.30 -2.60
N TYR A 26 -4.61 17.89 -3.11
CA TYR A 26 -4.78 17.28 -4.44
C TYR A 26 -3.65 16.28 -4.74
N GLY A 27 -3.41 15.37 -3.79
CA GLY A 27 -2.23 14.53 -3.81
C GLY A 27 -2.52 13.04 -3.68
N GLY A 28 -1.49 12.33 -3.24
CA GLY A 28 -1.52 10.88 -3.06
C GLY A 28 -1.03 10.09 -4.28
N ILE A 29 -0.52 10.79 -5.32
CA ILE A 29 0.05 10.13 -6.49
C ILE A 29 1.52 9.83 -6.22
N VAL A 30 1.91 8.59 -6.39
CA VAL A 30 3.29 8.10 -6.31
C VAL A 30 3.61 7.29 -7.57
N ALA A 31 4.87 6.88 -7.73
CA ALA A 31 5.31 6.13 -8.91
C ALA A 31 4.46 4.87 -9.18
N ASP A 32 4.15 4.12 -8.11
CA ASP A 32 3.34 2.92 -8.22
C ASP A 32 1.90 3.23 -8.67
N THR A 33 1.33 4.38 -8.23
CA THR A 33 0.00 4.82 -8.69
C THR A 33 -0.06 4.92 -10.21
N LEU A 34 0.96 5.53 -10.81
CA LEU A 34 1.03 5.70 -12.26
C LEU A 34 1.15 4.35 -12.99
N SER A 35 1.91 3.43 -12.41
CA SER A 35 2.05 2.06 -12.94
C SER A 35 0.73 1.29 -12.85
N TYR A 36 0.00 1.38 -11.74
CA TYR A 36 -1.33 0.77 -11.61
C TYR A 36 -2.33 1.34 -12.63
N ILE A 37 -2.33 2.66 -12.81
CA ILE A 37 -3.20 3.32 -13.78
C ILE A 37 -2.84 2.90 -15.22
N LYS A 38 -1.54 2.80 -15.54
CA LYS A 38 -1.09 2.33 -16.86
C LYS A 38 -1.54 0.91 -17.15
N ILE A 39 -1.45 0.01 -16.16
CA ILE A 39 -1.97 -1.37 -16.30
C ILE A 39 -3.49 -1.33 -16.45
N ALA A 40 -4.21 -0.54 -15.64
CA ALA A 40 -5.67 -0.41 -15.74
C ALA A 40 -6.12 0.09 -17.11
N ASP A 41 -5.41 1.05 -17.70
CA ASP A 41 -5.70 1.57 -19.04
C ASP A 41 -5.45 0.53 -20.14
N SER A 42 -4.48 -0.37 -19.94
CA SER A 42 -4.17 -1.42 -20.92
C SER A 42 -5.13 -2.60 -20.92
N ILE A 43 -6.04 -2.73 -19.95
CA ILE A 43 -6.99 -3.84 -19.89
C ILE A 43 -8.00 -3.73 -21.06
N PRO A 44 -8.26 -4.80 -21.86
CA PRO A 44 -7.87 -6.21 -21.63
C PRO A 44 -6.46 -6.62 -22.07
N ASP A 45 -5.74 -5.82 -22.85
CA ASP A 45 -4.44 -6.17 -23.46
C ASP A 45 -3.29 -5.85 -22.51
N VAL A 46 -3.28 -6.51 -21.35
CA VAL A 46 -2.25 -6.30 -20.33
C VAL A 46 -0.88 -6.74 -20.84
N LYS A 47 0.11 -5.84 -20.74
CA LYS A 47 1.49 -6.08 -21.26
C LYS A 47 2.52 -6.22 -20.14
N SER A 48 2.14 -6.11 -18.88
CA SER A 48 3.06 -6.11 -17.75
C SER A 48 2.44 -6.80 -16.55
N ASN A 49 3.21 -7.65 -15.90
CA ASN A 49 2.87 -8.24 -14.62
C ASN A 49 3.74 -7.72 -13.47
N LEU A 50 4.34 -6.54 -13.62
CA LEU A 50 5.12 -5.89 -12.55
C LEU A 50 4.31 -5.79 -11.25
N PHE A 51 3.01 -5.49 -11.38
CA PHE A 51 2.04 -5.49 -10.29
C PHE A 51 0.89 -6.46 -10.60
N PRO A 52 0.28 -7.08 -9.56
CA PRO A 52 -0.88 -7.94 -9.74
C PRO A 52 -2.09 -7.16 -10.26
N LEU A 53 -3.00 -7.84 -10.94
CA LEU A 53 -4.11 -7.23 -11.67
C LEU A 53 -5.27 -6.74 -10.79
N GLY A 54 -5.39 -7.16 -9.52
CA GLY A 54 -6.59 -6.89 -8.71
C GLY A 54 -6.84 -5.40 -8.51
N TYR A 55 -5.82 -4.62 -8.09
CA TYR A 55 -5.99 -3.18 -7.91
C TYR A 55 -6.21 -2.45 -9.24
N PRO A 56 -5.45 -2.71 -10.32
CA PRO A 56 -5.74 -2.18 -11.66
C PRO A 56 -7.14 -2.50 -12.18
N LEU A 57 -7.65 -3.72 -11.99
CA LEU A 57 -9.00 -4.11 -12.42
C LEU A 57 -10.08 -3.27 -11.72
N ILE A 58 -9.94 -3.04 -10.41
CA ILE A 58 -10.88 -2.21 -9.65
C ILE A 58 -10.78 -0.75 -10.09
N ILE A 59 -9.57 -0.23 -10.35
CA ILE A 59 -9.40 1.12 -10.94
C ILE A 59 -10.12 1.20 -12.29
N ARG A 60 -9.95 0.20 -13.17
CA ARG A 60 -10.61 0.17 -14.48
C ARG A 60 -12.14 0.13 -14.36
N LEU A 61 -12.66 -0.64 -13.40
CA LEU A 61 -14.09 -0.70 -13.12
C LEU A 61 -14.64 0.67 -12.70
N PHE A 62 -13.98 1.35 -11.77
CA PHE A 62 -14.43 2.71 -11.38
C PHE A 62 -14.19 3.75 -12.46
N HIS A 63 -13.15 3.59 -13.29
CA HIS A 63 -12.94 4.47 -14.43
C HIS A 63 -14.08 4.43 -15.44
N SER A 64 -14.71 3.28 -15.64
CA SER A 64 -15.90 3.20 -16.52
C SER A 64 -17.10 4.00 -16.01
N LEU A 65 -17.09 4.41 -14.73
CA LEU A 65 -18.14 5.24 -14.12
C LEU A 65 -17.76 6.71 -14.00
N THR A 66 -16.46 7.01 -13.83
CA THR A 66 -15.97 8.37 -13.51
C THR A 66 -15.28 9.05 -14.68
N ASP A 67 -14.86 8.27 -15.68
CA ASP A 67 -14.02 8.71 -16.81
C ASP A 67 -12.72 9.42 -16.36
N ASP A 68 -12.27 9.19 -15.14
CA ASP A 68 -11.06 9.78 -14.57
C ASP A 68 -10.32 8.78 -13.64
N TYR A 69 -9.08 8.47 -13.97
CA TYR A 69 -8.27 7.51 -13.22
C TYR A 69 -7.89 7.98 -11.81
N TYR A 70 -7.69 9.28 -11.61
CA TYR A 70 -7.38 9.83 -10.29
C TYR A 70 -8.56 9.65 -9.34
N PHE A 71 -9.77 10.05 -9.78
CA PHE A 71 -10.97 9.88 -8.97
C PHE A 71 -11.33 8.41 -8.78
N SER A 72 -11.13 7.56 -9.79
CA SER A 72 -11.33 6.10 -9.66
C SER A 72 -10.50 5.50 -8.54
N ALA A 73 -9.19 5.80 -8.51
CA ALA A 73 -8.31 5.33 -7.45
C ALA A 73 -8.67 5.95 -6.08
N ARG A 74 -9.12 7.19 -6.05
CA ARG A 74 -9.56 7.88 -4.82
C ARG A 74 -10.82 7.25 -4.22
N ILE A 75 -11.79 6.90 -5.06
CA ILE A 75 -13.02 6.20 -4.63
C ILE A 75 -12.68 4.89 -3.94
N ILE A 76 -11.72 4.10 -4.44
CA ILE A 76 -11.30 2.84 -3.82
C ILE A 76 -10.81 3.09 -2.39
N SER A 77 -9.96 4.11 -2.18
CA SER A 77 -9.45 4.47 -0.86
C SER A 77 -10.58 4.87 0.11
N ILE A 78 -11.52 5.70 -0.34
CA ILE A 78 -12.67 6.15 0.46
C ILE A 78 -13.58 4.97 0.80
N LEU A 79 -13.91 4.14 -0.18
CA LEU A 79 -14.75 2.95 0.03
C LEU A 79 -14.09 1.96 0.99
N THR A 80 -12.78 1.81 0.96
CA THR A 80 -12.07 0.94 1.91
C THR A 80 -12.30 1.40 3.35
N VAL A 81 -12.12 2.68 3.65
CA VAL A 81 -12.39 3.23 4.99
C VAL A 81 -13.86 3.08 5.38
N LEU A 82 -14.75 3.44 4.45
CA LEU A 82 -16.19 3.37 4.66
C LEU A 82 -16.63 1.93 4.99
N LEU A 83 -16.22 0.97 4.16
CA LEU A 83 -16.62 -0.42 4.34
C LEU A 83 -16.09 -1.02 5.64
N ILE A 84 -14.82 -0.77 6.01
CA ILE A 84 -14.26 -1.28 7.27
C ILE A 84 -15.03 -0.72 8.47
N GLY A 85 -15.26 0.58 8.53
CA GLY A 85 -15.93 1.20 9.67
C GLY A 85 -17.40 0.81 9.78
N VAL A 86 -18.15 0.89 8.69
CA VAL A 86 -19.57 0.49 8.65
C VAL A 86 -19.71 -1.00 8.98
N PHE A 87 -18.89 -1.84 8.36
CA PHE A 87 -18.90 -3.28 8.63
C PHE A 87 -18.60 -3.60 10.10
N SER A 88 -17.55 -2.99 10.67
CA SER A 88 -17.16 -3.22 12.06
C SER A 88 -18.28 -2.83 13.03
N TYR A 89 -18.98 -1.73 12.75
CA TYR A 89 -20.10 -1.25 13.54
C TYR A 89 -21.29 -2.23 13.49
N PHE A 90 -21.78 -2.59 12.30
CA PHE A 90 -22.95 -3.47 12.15
C PHE A 90 -22.67 -4.90 12.60
N LYS A 91 -21.46 -5.42 12.35
CA LYS A 91 -21.08 -6.78 12.79
C LYS A 91 -20.62 -6.84 14.25
N LYS A 92 -20.55 -5.68 14.94
CA LYS A 92 -19.98 -5.57 16.31
C LYS A 92 -18.60 -6.21 16.41
N PHE A 93 -17.82 -6.08 15.32
CA PHE A 93 -16.49 -6.68 15.21
C PHE A 93 -15.44 -5.64 15.58
N PHE A 94 -15.05 -5.59 16.85
CA PHE A 94 -14.03 -4.69 17.38
C PHE A 94 -14.15 -3.23 16.90
N PHE A 95 -15.38 -2.67 16.89
CA PHE A 95 -15.62 -1.34 16.30
C PHE A 95 -14.74 -0.24 16.89
N LYS A 96 -14.62 -0.18 18.23
CA LYS A 96 -13.81 0.85 18.90
C LYS A 96 -12.34 0.70 18.58
N GLU A 97 -11.86 -0.53 18.59
CA GLU A 97 -10.49 -0.92 18.25
C GLU A 97 -10.18 -0.60 16.77
N THR A 98 -11.13 -0.88 15.89
CA THR A 98 -11.03 -0.55 14.46
C THR A 98 -10.93 0.94 14.23
N VAL A 99 -11.74 1.76 14.89
CA VAL A 99 -11.67 3.23 14.77
C VAL A 99 -10.30 3.76 15.22
N ILE A 100 -9.75 3.21 16.32
CA ILE A 100 -8.39 3.56 16.76
C ILE A 100 -7.34 3.14 15.73
N LEU A 101 -7.47 1.94 15.16
CA LEU A 101 -6.57 1.43 14.13
C LEU A 101 -6.56 2.31 12.88
N LEU A 102 -7.73 2.78 12.44
CA LEU A 102 -7.88 3.69 11.29
C LEU A 102 -7.19 5.05 11.50
N CYS A 103 -6.95 5.47 12.76
CA CYS A 103 -6.20 6.68 13.08
C CYS A 103 -4.68 6.50 13.05
N THR A 104 -4.17 5.28 12.91
CA THR A 104 -2.71 5.04 12.88
C THR A 104 -2.09 5.58 11.60
N LYS A 105 -0.81 6.00 11.71
CA LYS A 105 -0.03 6.51 10.57
C LYS A 105 -0.11 5.62 9.34
N ILE A 106 -0.10 4.30 9.57
CA ILE A 106 -0.08 3.30 8.49
C ILE A 106 -1.35 3.40 7.67
N PHE A 107 -2.50 3.39 8.35
CA PHE A 107 -3.77 3.45 7.66
C PHE A 107 -3.97 4.81 6.99
N VAL A 108 -3.68 5.91 7.69
CA VAL A 108 -3.78 7.28 7.15
C VAL A 108 -2.89 7.44 5.91
N PHE A 109 -1.65 6.93 5.96
CA PHE A 109 -0.73 6.96 4.84
C PHE A 109 -1.23 6.14 3.64
N CYS A 110 -1.67 4.89 3.87
CA CYS A 110 -2.13 3.99 2.80
C CYS A 110 -3.44 4.46 2.16
N ILE A 111 -4.30 5.17 2.90
CA ILE A 111 -5.55 5.72 2.36
C ILE A 111 -5.32 7.04 1.64
N TYR A 112 -4.39 7.87 2.13
CA TYR A 112 -4.04 9.12 1.45
C TYR A 112 -3.41 8.87 0.09
N ASN A 113 -2.45 7.96 0.02
CA ASN A 113 -1.80 7.61 -1.23
C ASN A 113 -2.67 6.65 -2.06
N LEU A 114 -2.64 6.82 -3.37
CA LEU A 114 -3.41 6.02 -4.33
C LEU A 114 -2.63 4.73 -4.66
N ILE A 115 -2.47 3.87 -3.67
CA ILE A 115 -1.67 2.65 -3.73
C ILE A 115 -2.47 1.43 -3.27
N SER A 116 -2.03 0.27 -3.70
CA SER A 116 -2.72 -0.99 -3.44
C SER A 116 -2.74 -1.41 -1.96
N GLU A 117 -1.84 -0.86 -1.14
CA GLU A 117 -1.74 -1.15 0.30
C GLU A 117 -3.03 -0.84 1.04
N GLY A 118 -3.69 0.28 0.73
CA GLY A 118 -4.97 0.63 1.37
C GLY A 118 -6.03 -0.46 1.17
N LEU A 119 -6.23 -0.88 -0.08
CA LEU A 119 -7.15 -1.96 -0.42
C LEU A 119 -6.73 -3.29 0.21
N PHE A 120 -5.44 -3.61 0.19
CA PHE A 120 -4.90 -4.81 0.80
C PHE A 120 -5.24 -4.89 2.29
N LEU A 121 -5.01 -3.82 3.05
CA LEU A 121 -5.35 -3.77 4.47
C LEU A 121 -6.85 -3.95 4.70
N GLY A 122 -7.70 -3.42 3.81
CA GLY A 122 -9.14 -3.63 3.84
C GLY A 122 -9.53 -5.10 3.65
N ILE A 123 -8.97 -5.75 2.62
CA ILE A 123 -9.21 -7.18 2.36
C ILE A 123 -8.69 -8.03 3.53
N PHE A 124 -7.51 -7.69 4.06
CA PHE A 124 -6.93 -8.39 5.21
C PHE A 124 -7.80 -8.23 6.47
N TYR A 125 -8.42 -7.07 6.68
CA TYR A 125 -9.37 -6.86 7.76
C TYR A 125 -10.57 -7.81 7.68
N PHE A 126 -11.14 -8.00 6.49
CA PHE A 126 -12.23 -8.97 6.27
C PHE A 126 -11.77 -10.42 6.47
N LEU A 127 -10.54 -10.75 6.06
CA LEU A 127 -9.96 -12.07 6.34
C LEU A 127 -9.90 -12.33 7.85
N ILE A 128 -9.41 -11.36 8.64
CA ILE A 128 -9.35 -11.44 10.10
C ILE A 128 -10.75 -11.65 10.71
N TYR A 129 -11.77 -10.98 10.17
CA TYR A 129 -13.15 -11.17 10.60
C TYR A 129 -13.63 -12.62 10.40
N TYR A 130 -13.38 -13.23 9.23
CA TYR A 130 -13.77 -14.61 9.00
C TYR A 130 -13.05 -15.59 9.93
N PHE A 131 -11.78 -15.36 10.23
CA PHE A 131 -11.06 -16.13 11.24
C PHE A 131 -11.65 -15.95 12.63
N HIS A 132 -11.99 -14.75 13.01
CA HIS A 132 -12.64 -14.48 14.30
C HIS A 132 -13.98 -15.19 14.44
N GLU A 133 -14.86 -15.10 13.43
CA GLU A 133 -16.14 -15.79 13.40
C GLU A 133 -15.98 -17.32 13.48
N PHE A 134 -15.00 -17.85 12.79
CA PHE A 134 -14.69 -19.26 12.79
C PHE A 134 -14.32 -19.79 14.18
N PHE A 135 -13.46 -19.07 14.89
CA PHE A 135 -13.01 -19.49 16.21
C PHE A 135 -13.98 -19.14 17.34
N THR A 136 -14.70 -18.03 17.25
CA THR A 136 -15.56 -17.57 18.34
C THR A 136 -17.01 -18.01 18.20
N LYS A 137 -17.54 -18.02 16.98
CA LYS A 137 -18.93 -18.37 16.69
C LYS A 137 -19.09 -19.75 16.05
N ASN A 138 -18.01 -20.50 15.94
CA ASN A 138 -18.00 -21.85 15.38
C ASN A 138 -18.57 -21.93 13.94
N LYS A 139 -18.35 -20.86 13.15
CA LYS A 139 -18.82 -20.77 11.77
C LYS A 139 -17.96 -21.64 10.87
N LYS A 140 -18.42 -22.85 10.56
CA LYS A 140 -17.67 -23.92 9.88
C LYS A 140 -18.16 -24.21 8.46
N GLY A 141 -17.42 -25.08 7.78
CA GLY A 141 -17.78 -25.56 6.44
C GLY A 141 -17.63 -24.49 5.38
N TRP A 142 -18.41 -24.59 4.31
CA TRP A 142 -18.30 -23.73 3.15
C TRP A 142 -18.54 -22.23 3.43
N SER A 143 -19.29 -21.90 4.47
CA SER A 143 -19.49 -20.50 4.90
C SER A 143 -18.22 -19.82 5.44
N PHE A 144 -17.22 -20.60 5.84
CA PHE A 144 -15.88 -20.15 6.20
C PHE A 144 -14.88 -20.40 5.06
N ILE A 145 -14.89 -21.60 4.48
CA ILE A 145 -13.88 -22.04 3.50
C ILE A 145 -13.85 -21.14 2.28
N LEU A 146 -14.98 -20.97 1.60
CA LEU A 146 -15.03 -20.25 0.34
C LEU A 146 -14.68 -18.76 0.49
N PRO A 147 -15.31 -17.97 1.38
CA PRO A 147 -14.95 -16.56 1.54
C PRO A 147 -13.48 -16.38 1.96
N THR A 148 -12.97 -17.22 2.86
CA THR A 148 -11.58 -17.13 3.31
C THR A 148 -10.61 -17.42 2.17
N SER A 149 -10.86 -18.44 1.35
CA SER A 149 -10.00 -18.75 0.21
C SER A 149 -10.05 -17.70 -0.88
N LEU A 150 -11.21 -17.09 -1.14
CA LEU A 150 -11.35 -15.97 -2.07
C LEU A 150 -10.65 -14.71 -1.55
N LEU A 151 -10.66 -14.47 -0.24
CA LEU A 151 -9.93 -13.35 0.35
C LEU A 151 -8.41 -13.52 0.24
N PHE A 152 -7.87 -14.75 0.35
CA PHE A 152 -6.45 -15.01 0.06
C PHE A 152 -6.11 -14.73 -1.40
N LEU A 153 -6.96 -15.16 -2.34
CA LEU A 153 -6.79 -14.82 -3.74
C LEU A 153 -6.83 -13.30 -3.95
N ALA A 154 -7.79 -12.61 -3.35
CA ALA A 154 -7.93 -11.16 -3.46
C ALA A 154 -6.72 -10.41 -2.89
N LEU A 155 -6.14 -10.86 -1.76
CA LEU A 155 -4.88 -10.33 -1.22
C LEU A 155 -3.75 -10.48 -2.24
N PHE A 156 -3.60 -11.67 -2.83
CA PHE A 156 -2.53 -11.94 -3.79
C PHE A 156 -2.74 -11.17 -5.11
N LEU A 157 -3.97 -11.06 -5.58
CA LEU A 157 -4.33 -10.24 -6.74
C LEU A 157 -4.13 -8.74 -6.48
N THR A 158 -4.18 -8.29 -5.24
CA THR A 158 -3.92 -6.89 -4.89
C THR A 158 -2.43 -6.61 -4.78
N ARG A 159 -1.67 -7.53 -4.16
CA ARG A 159 -0.21 -7.46 -3.99
C ARG A 159 0.40 -8.86 -3.98
N TYR A 160 1.50 -9.07 -4.68
CA TYR A 160 2.22 -10.37 -4.62
C TYR A 160 2.64 -10.75 -3.19
N SER A 161 2.88 -9.77 -2.32
CA SER A 161 3.14 -10.02 -0.91
C SER A 161 1.96 -10.63 -0.13
N GLY A 162 0.78 -10.74 -0.73
CA GLY A 162 -0.34 -11.53 -0.21
C GLY A 162 0.02 -12.99 0.03
N ILE A 163 1.02 -13.54 -0.68
CA ILE A 163 1.56 -14.88 -0.43
C ILE A 163 2.16 -14.99 0.98
N PHE A 164 2.66 -13.90 1.57
CA PHE A 164 3.23 -13.92 2.92
C PHE A 164 2.16 -14.16 3.99
N ILE A 165 0.94 -13.65 3.76
CA ILE A 165 -0.21 -13.93 4.62
C ILE A 165 -0.67 -15.39 4.43
N TYR A 166 -0.58 -15.93 3.21
CA TYR A 166 -0.83 -17.34 2.97
C TYR A 166 0.22 -18.24 3.67
N ILE A 167 1.48 -17.88 3.66
CA ILE A 167 2.51 -18.58 4.44
C ILE A 167 2.23 -18.47 5.95
N ALA A 168 1.74 -17.33 6.42
CA ALA A 168 1.38 -17.16 7.83
C ALA A 168 0.25 -18.12 8.27
N ILE A 169 -0.74 -18.41 7.41
CA ILE A 169 -1.77 -19.41 7.74
C ILE A 169 -1.20 -20.82 7.80
N LEU A 170 -0.23 -21.16 6.94
CA LEU A 170 0.45 -22.46 7.01
C LEU A 170 1.19 -22.59 8.34
N ILE A 171 1.97 -21.58 8.73
CA ILE A 171 2.69 -21.56 10.01
C ILE A 171 1.70 -21.64 11.18
N PHE A 172 0.62 -20.86 11.13
CA PHE A 172 -0.43 -20.89 12.15
C PHE A 172 -1.04 -22.29 12.30
N PHE A 173 -1.35 -22.96 11.18
CA PHE A 173 -1.87 -24.32 11.16
C PHE A 173 -0.88 -25.31 11.79
N LEU A 174 0.37 -25.28 11.39
CA LEU A 174 1.42 -26.19 11.91
C LEU A 174 1.61 -26.03 13.42
N ILE A 175 1.67 -24.79 13.93
CA ILE A 175 1.84 -24.48 15.36
C ILE A 175 0.64 -25.00 16.18
N ASN A 176 -0.57 -24.93 15.62
CA ASN A 176 -1.78 -25.30 16.35
C ASN A 176 -2.25 -26.72 16.08
N TYR A 177 -1.71 -27.38 15.06
CA TYR A 177 -2.16 -28.71 14.60
C TYR A 177 -2.25 -29.77 15.73
N ARG A 178 -1.28 -29.78 16.65
CA ARG A 178 -1.22 -30.77 17.76
C ARG A 178 -2.07 -30.36 18.97
N LYS A 179 -2.58 -29.12 19.03
CA LYS A 179 -3.35 -28.65 20.18
C LYS A 179 -4.73 -29.31 20.22
N PRO A 180 -5.17 -29.91 21.36
CA PRO A 180 -6.50 -30.48 21.48
C PRO A 180 -7.63 -29.49 21.17
N THR A 181 -7.46 -28.23 21.58
CA THR A 181 -8.41 -27.13 21.33
C THR A 181 -8.60 -26.83 19.85
N PHE A 182 -7.64 -27.17 18.98
CA PHE A 182 -7.71 -26.95 17.55
C PHE A 182 -8.28 -28.11 16.76
N LYS A 183 -8.55 -29.28 17.43
CA LYS A 183 -9.01 -30.52 16.77
C LYS A 183 -10.24 -30.32 15.88
N ASN A 184 -11.22 -29.57 16.35
CA ASN A 184 -12.48 -29.32 15.63
C ASN A 184 -12.37 -28.36 14.43
N TYR A 185 -11.23 -27.71 14.25
CA TYR A 185 -10.97 -26.73 13.21
C TYR A 185 -10.07 -27.24 12.07
N LYS A 186 -9.38 -28.36 12.30
CA LYS A 186 -8.35 -28.88 11.38
C LYS A 186 -8.84 -29.11 9.96
N LYS A 187 -10.00 -29.76 9.82
CA LYS A 187 -10.56 -30.15 8.52
C LYS A 187 -10.80 -28.91 7.64
N ASP A 188 -11.54 -27.94 8.17
CA ASP A 188 -11.91 -26.75 7.41
C ASP A 188 -10.68 -25.88 7.10
N PHE A 189 -9.75 -25.78 8.06
CA PHE A 189 -8.47 -25.10 7.84
C PHE A 189 -7.62 -25.75 6.74
N PHE A 190 -7.54 -27.06 6.74
CA PHE A 190 -6.82 -27.81 5.72
C PHE A 190 -7.42 -27.58 4.34
N VAL A 191 -8.75 -27.58 4.22
CA VAL A 191 -9.43 -27.27 2.96
C VAL A 191 -9.18 -25.84 2.51
N VAL A 192 -9.21 -24.85 3.44
CA VAL A 192 -8.84 -23.46 3.12
C VAL A 192 -7.42 -23.37 2.57
N ILE A 193 -6.46 -24.06 3.19
CA ILE A 193 -5.07 -24.07 2.73
C ILE A 193 -4.97 -24.62 1.30
N ILE A 194 -5.59 -25.77 1.04
CA ILE A 194 -5.53 -26.40 -0.29
C ILE A 194 -6.22 -25.51 -1.34
N LEU A 195 -7.43 -25.02 -1.05
CA LEU A 195 -8.19 -24.23 -2.02
C LEU A 195 -7.53 -22.88 -2.29
N SER A 196 -7.03 -22.21 -1.25
CA SER A 196 -6.27 -20.97 -1.41
C SER A 196 -5.00 -21.20 -2.21
N GLY A 197 -4.24 -22.25 -1.89
CA GLY A 197 -3.04 -22.64 -2.63
C GLY A 197 -3.32 -22.89 -4.11
N PHE A 198 -4.42 -23.57 -4.42
CA PHE A 198 -4.87 -23.77 -5.79
C PHE A 198 -5.16 -22.45 -6.52
N PHE A 199 -5.87 -21.53 -5.90
CA PHE A 199 -6.17 -20.22 -6.49
C PHE A 199 -4.90 -19.40 -6.73
N LEU A 200 -3.97 -19.37 -5.77
CA LEU A 200 -2.71 -18.66 -5.93
C LEU A 200 -1.86 -19.28 -7.06
N ALA A 201 -1.74 -20.60 -7.07
CA ALA A 201 -1.00 -21.31 -8.12
C ALA A 201 -1.60 -21.09 -9.51
N SER A 202 -2.93 -21.06 -9.62
CA SER A 202 -3.62 -20.77 -10.89
C SER A 202 -3.28 -19.38 -11.42
N TYR A 203 -3.24 -18.35 -10.53
CA TYR A 203 -2.85 -17.01 -10.95
C TYR A 203 -1.34 -16.90 -11.28
N MET A 204 -0.49 -17.59 -10.53
CA MET A 204 0.94 -17.69 -10.88
C MET A 204 1.15 -18.35 -12.24
N LEU A 205 0.41 -19.41 -12.53
CA LEU A 205 0.43 -20.08 -13.84
C LEU A 205 -0.04 -19.13 -14.96
N TYR A 206 -1.13 -18.41 -14.73
CA TYR A 206 -1.58 -17.36 -15.66
C TYR A 206 -0.47 -16.35 -15.97
N ASN A 207 0.19 -15.83 -14.92
CA ASN A 207 1.29 -14.89 -15.10
C ASN A 207 2.45 -15.51 -15.90
N PHE A 208 2.85 -16.73 -15.58
CA PHE A 208 3.94 -17.42 -16.27
C PHE A 208 3.64 -17.62 -17.74
N LEU A 209 2.42 -18.05 -18.09
CA LEU A 209 2.03 -18.30 -19.48
C LEU A 209 1.94 -17.02 -20.32
N ASN A 210 1.54 -15.90 -19.73
CA ASN A 210 1.33 -14.67 -20.48
C ASN A 210 2.55 -13.71 -20.44
N PHE A 211 3.40 -13.78 -19.40
CA PHE A 211 4.49 -12.81 -19.19
C PHE A 211 5.86 -13.47 -18.97
N GLY A 212 5.94 -14.79 -18.90
CA GLY A 212 7.18 -15.53 -18.66
C GLY A 212 7.73 -15.41 -17.23
N GLY A 213 7.04 -14.69 -16.34
CA GLY A 213 7.39 -14.50 -14.93
C GLY A 213 6.20 -14.74 -14.01
N ILE A 214 6.44 -15.28 -12.80
CA ILE A 214 5.38 -15.69 -11.87
C ILE A 214 4.83 -14.50 -11.09
N MET A 215 5.69 -13.56 -10.65
CA MET A 215 5.35 -12.44 -9.77
C MET A 215 6.01 -11.11 -10.21
N GLY A 216 6.20 -10.92 -11.52
CA GLY A 216 6.78 -9.71 -12.09
C GLY A 216 8.30 -9.57 -11.89
N GLU A 217 8.98 -10.66 -11.57
CA GLU A 217 10.42 -10.69 -11.31
C GLU A 217 11.24 -10.21 -12.52
N ASN A 218 10.79 -10.48 -13.72
CA ASN A 218 11.48 -10.11 -14.96
C ASN A 218 11.47 -8.59 -15.24
N GLU A 219 10.54 -7.85 -14.62
CA GLU A 219 10.39 -6.41 -14.81
C GLU A 219 11.01 -5.59 -13.67
N ARG A 220 11.48 -6.24 -12.60
CA ARG A 220 12.08 -5.57 -11.45
C ARG A 220 13.57 -5.32 -11.65
N PHE A 221 14.05 -4.23 -11.05
CA PHE A 221 15.47 -3.89 -11.09
C PHE A 221 16.31 -4.92 -10.32
N SER A 222 17.53 -5.16 -10.80
CA SER A 222 18.53 -5.92 -10.04
C SER A 222 18.93 -5.17 -8.78
N VAL A 223 19.36 -5.93 -7.77
CA VAL A 223 19.86 -5.35 -6.51
C VAL A 223 21.14 -4.56 -6.77
N ASP A 224 21.13 -3.26 -6.47
CA ASP A 224 22.34 -2.45 -6.47
C ASP A 224 23.12 -2.69 -5.17
N LYS A 225 24.36 -3.18 -5.28
CA LYS A 225 25.19 -3.58 -4.14
C LYS A 225 26.12 -2.47 -3.60
N THR A 226 25.98 -1.24 -4.09
CA THR A 226 27.00 -0.19 -3.89
C THR A 226 27.00 0.47 -2.51
N SER A 227 25.98 0.26 -1.64
CA SER A 227 25.86 0.96 -0.34
C SER A 227 25.39 0.08 0.83
N ILE A 228 25.96 -1.10 0.97
CA ILE A 228 25.49 -2.13 1.93
C ILE A 228 25.40 -1.61 3.38
N GLY A 229 26.38 -0.85 3.87
CA GLY A 229 26.40 -0.41 5.28
C GLY A 229 25.32 0.59 5.65
N LEU A 230 25.14 1.64 4.84
CA LEU A 230 24.10 2.65 5.05
C LEU A 230 22.71 2.04 4.84
N ASP A 231 22.56 1.15 3.86
CA ASP A 231 21.30 0.47 3.61
C ASP A 231 20.86 -0.40 4.80
N ILE A 232 21.77 -1.08 5.47
CA ILE A 232 21.49 -1.85 6.70
C ILE A 232 20.95 -0.93 7.80
N ILE A 233 21.60 0.20 8.09
CA ILE A 233 21.16 1.14 9.13
C ILE A 233 19.78 1.69 8.79
N ARG A 234 19.58 2.12 7.56
CA ARG A 234 18.31 2.69 7.12
C ARG A 234 17.16 1.68 7.16
N ASN A 235 17.41 0.44 6.78
CA ASN A 235 16.42 -0.63 6.90
C ASN A 235 16.10 -0.98 8.35
N PHE A 236 17.12 -1.01 9.23
CA PHE A 236 16.92 -1.21 10.66
C PHE A 236 16.01 -0.13 11.26
N LEU A 237 16.27 1.16 10.96
CA LEU A 237 15.40 2.26 11.40
C LEU A 237 13.97 2.11 10.83
N GLY A 238 13.83 1.64 9.59
CA GLY A 238 12.53 1.32 8.99
C GLY A 238 11.78 0.25 9.79
N VAL A 239 12.47 -0.83 10.17
CA VAL A 239 11.89 -1.91 10.99
C VAL A 239 11.50 -1.41 12.38
N MET A 240 12.32 -0.58 13.02
CA MET A 240 11.99 0.01 14.32
C MET A 240 10.71 0.85 14.28
N ASN A 241 10.44 1.54 13.16
CA ASN A 241 9.21 2.29 12.94
C ASN A 241 7.95 1.42 12.87
N LEU A 242 8.08 0.09 12.72
CA LEU A 242 6.95 -0.84 12.66
C LEU A 242 6.06 -0.77 13.91
N ALA A 243 6.66 -0.61 15.09
CA ALA A 243 5.94 -0.57 16.36
C ALA A 243 5.33 0.80 16.71
N ASN A 244 5.64 1.85 15.94
CA ASN A 244 5.18 3.21 16.22
C ASN A 244 3.87 3.52 15.46
N PRO A 245 2.73 3.70 16.13
CA PRO A 245 1.46 3.96 15.47
C PRO A 245 1.26 5.42 15.03
N ILE A 246 2.11 6.35 15.48
CA ILE A 246 1.94 7.79 15.30
C ILE A 246 2.94 8.33 14.27
N LEU A 247 4.22 8.06 14.47
CA LEU A 247 5.31 8.65 13.72
C LEU A 247 5.97 7.59 12.83
N GLY A 248 6.17 7.90 11.56
CA GLY A 248 6.83 7.00 10.59
C GLY A 248 7.77 7.76 9.68
N ILE A 249 8.29 8.88 10.16
CA ILE A 249 9.19 9.73 9.42
C ILE A 249 10.54 9.03 9.32
N LYS A 250 11.10 9.01 8.12
CA LYS A 250 12.45 8.59 7.82
C LYS A 250 13.07 9.67 6.95
N PRO A 251 14.00 10.47 7.48
CA PRO A 251 14.65 11.52 6.71
C PRO A 251 15.36 10.96 5.47
N ALA A 252 15.27 11.69 4.36
CA ALA A 252 15.86 11.26 3.09
C ALA A 252 17.39 11.44 3.07
N HIS A 253 17.91 12.40 3.83
CA HIS A 253 19.33 12.77 3.86
C HIS A 253 19.85 12.83 5.29
N PHE A 254 21.08 12.40 5.50
CA PHE A 254 21.78 12.54 6.78
C PHE A 254 22.42 13.93 6.88
N THR A 255 21.77 14.81 7.64
CA THR A 255 22.33 16.07 8.11
C THR A 255 22.37 16.02 9.65
N SER A 256 23.12 16.91 10.29
CA SER A 256 23.17 16.95 11.76
C SER A 256 21.78 17.04 12.39
N ILE A 257 20.88 17.85 11.79
CA ILE A 257 19.50 17.99 12.27
C ILE A 257 18.71 16.68 12.07
N THR A 258 18.84 16.02 10.92
CA THR A 258 18.11 14.78 10.64
C THR A 258 18.60 13.63 11.51
N ILE A 259 19.88 13.59 11.87
CA ILE A 259 20.42 12.60 12.83
C ILE A 259 19.79 12.78 14.21
N ILE A 260 19.69 14.03 14.71
CA ILE A 260 19.01 14.31 15.99
C ILE A 260 17.54 13.86 15.96
N ILE A 261 16.85 14.16 14.88
CA ILE A 261 15.45 13.72 14.69
C ILE A 261 15.36 12.19 14.68
N GLU A 262 16.29 11.50 14.01
CA GLU A 262 16.29 10.03 13.97
C GLU A 262 16.56 9.41 15.34
N ILE A 263 17.49 9.96 16.11
CA ILE A 263 17.75 9.51 17.50
C ILE A 263 16.48 9.68 18.34
N PHE A 264 15.82 10.83 18.23
CA PHE A 264 14.56 11.09 18.96
C PHE A 264 13.46 10.09 18.55
N LEU A 265 13.29 9.83 17.26
CA LEU A 265 12.33 8.84 16.75
C LEU A 265 12.68 7.43 17.20
N PHE A 266 13.96 7.08 17.23
CA PHE A 266 14.42 5.79 17.73
C PHE A 266 14.04 5.58 19.20
N LEU A 267 14.24 6.60 20.05
CA LEU A 267 13.82 6.55 21.46
C LEU A 267 12.30 6.37 21.60
N ILE A 268 11.51 7.10 20.81
CA ILE A 268 10.05 6.93 20.78
C ILE A 268 9.67 5.51 20.36
N ASN A 269 10.32 4.96 19.34
CA ASN A 269 10.08 3.59 18.90
C ASN A 269 10.37 2.57 19.99
N LEU A 270 11.47 2.74 20.74
CA LEU A 270 11.78 1.89 21.90
C LEU A 270 10.69 1.94 22.97
N ILE A 271 10.13 3.13 23.23
CA ILE A 271 9.01 3.29 24.18
C ILE A 271 7.79 2.48 23.68
N PHE A 272 7.41 2.60 22.39
CA PHE A 272 6.28 1.84 21.86
C PHE A 272 6.52 0.33 21.88
N ILE A 273 7.73 -0.13 21.53
CA ILE A 273 8.11 -1.55 21.63
C ILE A 273 7.97 -2.04 23.07
N TYR A 274 8.48 -1.27 24.03
CA TYR A 274 8.36 -1.61 25.45
C TYR A 274 6.88 -1.67 25.90
N LEU A 275 6.07 -0.68 25.53
CA LEU A 275 4.63 -0.65 25.87
C LEU A 275 3.88 -1.87 25.28
N ILE A 276 4.14 -2.20 24.01
CA ILE A 276 3.55 -3.37 23.37
C ILE A 276 4.02 -4.65 24.08
N TYR A 277 5.32 -4.81 24.30
CA TYR A 277 5.85 -5.95 25.04
C TYR A 277 5.22 -6.11 26.42
N HIS A 278 5.14 -4.99 27.19
CA HIS A 278 4.56 -5.00 28.53
C HIS A 278 3.07 -5.39 28.50
N LEU A 279 2.31 -4.90 27.51
CA LEU A 279 0.91 -5.26 27.30
C LEU A 279 0.72 -6.76 27.07
N PHE A 280 1.52 -7.36 26.18
CA PHE A 280 1.48 -8.80 25.90
C PHE A 280 1.98 -9.64 27.08
N LYS A 281 2.98 -9.17 27.82
CA LYS A 281 3.50 -9.85 29.02
C LYS A 281 2.46 -9.89 30.14
N LYS A 282 1.73 -8.79 30.35
CA LYS A 282 0.70 -8.65 31.40
C LYS A 282 -0.56 -9.45 31.05
N ASN A 283 -1.01 -9.38 29.82
CA ASN A 283 -2.24 -10.05 29.38
C ASN A 283 -1.93 -11.36 28.63
N LYS A 284 -1.75 -12.46 29.39
CA LYS A 284 -1.41 -13.77 28.83
C LYS A 284 -2.55 -14.45 28.07
N LYS A 285 -3.79 -13.91 28.09
CA LYS A 285 -4.96 -14.46 27.38
C LYS A 285 -4.74 -14.58 25.87
N TRP A 286 -3.88 -13.75 25.27
CA TRP A 286 -3.56 -13.83 23.85
C TRP A 286 -3.05 -15.21 23.40
N LYS A 287 -2.41 -16.00 24.31
CA LYS A 287 -1.88 -17.33 23.98
C LYS A 287 -2.97 -18.36 23.70
N SER A 288 -4.16 -18.17 24.25
CA SER A 288 -5.33 -19.01 24.03
C SER A 288 -6.28 -18.46 22.97
N ASP A 289 -6.14 -17.19 22.57
CA ASP A 289 -6.96 -16.55 21.54
C ASP A 289 -6.36 -16.81 20.16
N PHE A 290 -7.02 -17.63 19.38
CA PHE A 290 -6.58 -17.98 18.03
C PHE A 290 -6.55 -16.80 17.08
N THR A 291 -7.46 -15.81 17.22
CA THR A 291 -7.48 -14.61 16.38
C THR A 291 -6.23 -13.75 16.64
N ILE A 292 -5.92 -13.49 17.90
CA ILE A 292 -4.73 -12.69 18.27
C ILE A 292 -3.45 -13.46 17.88
N THR A 293 -3.40 -14.77 18.11
CA THR A 293 -2.26 -15.59 17.69
C THR A 293 -2.04 -15.54 16.19
N PHE A 294 -3.11 -15.61 15.39
CA PHE A 294 -3.03 -15.46 13.93
C PHE A 294 -2.50 -14.08 13.52
N LEU A 295 -2.98 -13.00 14.14
CA LEU A 295 -2.51 -11.65 13.89
C LEU A 295 -1.00 -11.51 14.14
N LEU A 296 -0.50 -12.05 15.25
CA LEU A 296 0.92 -11.99 15.60
C LEU A 296 1.78 -12.83 14.65
N ILE A 297 1.33 -14.02 14.29
CA ILE A 297 2.03 -14.87 13.31
C ILE A 297 2.05 -14.17 11.95
N SER A 298 0.95 -13.57 11.52
CA SER A 298 0.89 -12.83 10.25
C SER A 298 1.85 -11.65 10.25
N SER A 299 1.90 -10.88 11.34
CA SER A 299 2.83 -9.76 11.50
C SER A 299 4.30 -10.21 11.41
N ALA A 300 4.67 -11.22 12.19
CA ALA A 300 6.03 -11.73 12.23
C ALA A 300 6.45 -12.38 10.89
N THR A 301 5.58 -13.21 10.32
CA THR A 301 5.86 -13.87 9.04
C THR A 301 6.04 -12.86 7.92
N TYR A 302 5.15 -11.87 7.84
CA TYR A 302 5.25 -10.82 6.83
C TYR A 302 6.57 -10.04 6.96
N LEU A 303 6.92 -9.60 8.18
CA LEU A 303 8.18 -8.90 8.45
C LEU A 303 9.40 -9.70 7.99
N VAL A 304 9.48 -10.96 8.41
CA VAL A 304 10.60 -11.83 8.07
C VAL A 304 10.71 -12.03 6.56
N LEU A 305 9.59 -12.29 5.88
CA LEU A 305 9.59 -12.54 4.44
C LEU A 305 9.88 -11.27 3.61
N VAL A 306 9.47 -10.08 4.06
CA VAL A 306 9.85 -8.82 3.41
C VAL A 306 11.36 -8.57 3.57
N ILE A 307 11.92 -8.82 4.75
CA ILE A 307 13.37 -8.70 4.97
C ILE A 307 14.12 -9.69 4.06
N ILE A 308 13.69 -10.94 4.00
CA ILE A 308 14.28 -11.96 3.11
C ILE A 308 14.17 -11.50 1.66
N SER A 309 12.99 -11.04 1.22
CA SER A 309 12.78 -10.59 -0.16
C SER A 309 13.70 -9.45 -0.56
N LYS A 310 14.09 -8.57 0.38
CA LYS A 310 15.03 -7.48 0.13
C LYS A 310 16.43 -7.97 -0.27
N PHE A 311 16.86 -9.14 0.18
CA PHE A 311 18.15 -9.72 -0.22
C PHE A 311 18.14 -10.32 -1.62
N PHE A 312 16.96 -10.69 -2.13
CA PHE A 312 16.82 -11.35 -3.43
C PHE A 312 16.28 -10.45 -4.54
N GLN A 313 15.63 -9.34 -4.19
CA GLN A 313 14.99 -8.44 -5.13
C GLN A 313 15.44 -7.00 -4.88
N GLY A 314 15.52 -6.19 -5.92
CA GLY A 314 15.77 -4.75 -5.85
C GLY A 314 14.56 -3.99 -5.26
N ILE A 315 14.21 -4.30 -4.00
CA ILE A 315 13.11 -3.65 -3.30
C ILE A 315 13.62 -2.35 -2.66
N GLU A 316 12.77 -1.33 -2.65
CA GLU A 316 13.03 -0.07 -1.93
C GLU A 316 13.43 -0.30 -0.47
N GLU A 317 14.03 0.72 0.15
CA GLU A 317 14.32 0.68 1.59
C GLU A 317 13.05 0.40 2.41
N LEU A 318 13.19 -0.41 3.45
CA LEU A 318 12.10 -0.73 4.38
C LEU A 318 11.58 0.56 5.02
N ASN A 319 10.33 0.84 4.78
CA ASN A 319 9.65 2.05 5.24
C ASN A 319 8.24 1.71 5.75
N THR A 320 7.51 2.71 6.21
CA THR A 320 6.15 2.54 6.74
C THR A 320 5.21 1.85 5.73
N ARG A 321 5.37 2.13 4.44
CA ARG A 321 4.58 1.52 3.37
C ARG A 321 4.85 0.02 3.25
N MET A 322 6.13 -0.34 3.12
CA MET A 322 6.56 -1.74 2.93
C MET A 322 6.23 -2.62 4.13
N LEU A 323 6.12 -2.04 5.32
CA LEU A 323 5.85 -2.73 6.58
C LEU A 323 4.40 -2.57 7.05
N SER A 324 3.53 -1.95 6.26
CA SER A 324 2.14 -1.70 6.62
C SER A 324 1.39 -2.99 6.95
N GLU A 325 1.58 -4.02 6.17
CA GLU A 325 0.92 -5.32 6.32
C GLU A 325 1.43 -6.14 7.51
N SER A 326 2.62 -5.81 8.03
CA SER A 326 3.12 -6.36 9.30
C SER A 326 2.65 -5.54 10.49
N SER A 327 2.69 -4.21 10.39
CA SER A 327 2.29 -3.30 11.48
C SER A 327 0.79 -3.35 11.76
N PHE A 328 -0.03 -3.49 10.72
CA PHE A 328 -1.50 -3.53 10.84
C PHE A 328 -1.99 -4.63 11.80
N PRO A 329 -1.65 -5.93 11.62
CA PRO A 329 -2.08 -6.97 12.54
C PRO A 329 -1.43 -6.84 13.92
N LEU A 330 -0.21 -6.31 14.04
CA LEU A 330 0.41 -6.04 15.32
C LEU A 330 -0.39 -5.00 16.11
N PHE A 331 -0.75 -3.87 15.48
CA PHE A 331 -1.52 -2.83 16.15
C PHE A 331 -2.93 -3.29 16.49
N LEU A 332 -3.61 -4.00 15.58
CA LEU A 332 -4.95 -4.53 15.86
C LEU A 332 -4.91 -5.45 17.09
N SER A 333 -3.94 -6.38 17.15
CA SER A 333 -3.78 -7.27 18.30
C SER A 333 -3.48 -6.52 19.61
N ALA A 334 -2.59 -5.51 19.56
CA ALA A 334 -2.25 -4.70 20.72
C ALA A 334 -3.45 -3.86 21.19
N ILE A 335 -4.20 -3.26 20.26
CA ILE A 335 -5.39 -2.47 20.58
C ILE A 335 -6.48 -3.35 21.20
N ILE A 336 -6.74 -4.55 20.65
CA ILE A 336 -7.70 -5.51 21.22
C ILE A 336 -7.30 -5.85 22.67
N LEU A 337 -6.03 -6.22 22.89
CA LEU A 337 -5.55 -6.54 24.23
C LEU A 337 -5.64 -5.34 25.20
N TYR A 338 -5.37 -4.13 24.71
CA TYR A 338 -5.52 -2.92 25.51
C TYR A 338 -6.98 -2.70 25.95
N PHE A 339 -7.95 -2.95 25.06
CA PHE A 339 -9.37 -2.84 25.39
C PHE A 339 -9.84 -3.96 26.32
N GLN A 340 -9.23 -5.12 26.28
CA GLN A 340 -9.50 -6.23 27.21
C GLN A 340 -8.85 -6.07 28.59
N SER A 341 -7.88 -5.15 28.73
CA SER A 341 -7.19 -4.87 29.99
C SER A 341 -7.86 -3.72 30.77
N ASP A 342 -7.45 -3.53 32.03
CA ASP A 342 -7.97 -2.49 32.94
C ASP A 342 -7.39 -1.11 32.68
N TYR A 343 -6.64 -0.92 31.61
CA TYR A 343 -6.04 0.37 31.27
C TYR A 343 -7.09 1.44 30.93
N ASN A 344 -6.75 2.70 31.17
CA ASN A 344 -7.63 3.83 30.90
C ASN A 344 -7.81 4.03 29.37
N LYS A 345 -9.01 3.70 28.87
CA LYS A 345 -9.37 3.79 27.45
C LYS A 345 -9.34 5.22 26.88
N LYS A 346 -9.31 6.25 27.76
CA LYS A 346 -9.17 7.63 27.28
C LYS A 346 -7.79 7.90 26.70
N ILE A 347 -6.74 7.25 27.23
CA ILE A 347 -5.36 7.46 26.78
C ILE A 347 -5.22 7.05 25.31
N ILE A 348 -5.62 5.83 24.96
CA ILE A 348 -5.52 5.35 23.59
C ILE A 348 -6.40 6.14 22.62
N PHE A 349 -7.56 6.64 23.09
CA PHE A 349 -8.43 7.49 22.29
C PHE A 349 -7.75 8.83 21.96
N TYR A 350 -7.17 9.51 22.94
CA TYR A 350 -6.47 10.78 22.69
C TYR A 350 -5.20 10.60 21.87
N LEU A 351 -4.48 9.49 22.06
CA LEU A 351 -3.35 9.13 21.20
C LEU A 351 -3.79 8.93 19.76
N ALA A 352 -4.93 8.29 19.53
CA ALA A 352 -5.48 8.11 18.19
C ALA A 352 -5.87 9.44 17.53
N VAL A 353 -6.56 10.33 18.28
CA VAL A 353 -6.89 11.67 17.80
C VAL A 353 -5.62 12.45 17.47
N PHE A 354 -4.61 12.41 18.34
CA PHE A 354 -3.32 13.05 18.09
C PHE A 354 -2.64 12.48 16.83
N SER A 355 -2.62 11.15 16.69
CA SER A 355 -2.05 10.49 15.49
C SER A 355 -2.75 10.95 14.21
N LEU A 356 -4.09 10.99 14.21
CA LEU A 356 -4.86 11.43 13.03
C LEU A 356 -4.53 12.88 12.68
N LEU A 357 -4.55 13.79 13.66
CA LEU A 357 -4.27 15.22 13.44
C LEU A 357 -2.82 15.46 12.99
N PHE A 358 -1.87 14.78 13.61
CA PHE A 358 -0.45 14.86 13.23
C PHE A 358 -0.19 14.41 11.80
N ASN A 359 -0.73 13.24 11.42
CA ASN A 359 -0.55 12.71 10.08
C ASN A 359 -1.31 13.56 9.04
N ALA A 360 -2.49 14.08 9.37
CA ALA A 360 -3.21 15.02 8.52
C ALA A 360 -2.39 16.30 8.26
N ALA A 361 -1.83 16.90 9.31
CA ALA A 361 -0.97 18.09 9.19
C ALA A 361 0.29 17.81 8.36
N TYR A 362 0.90 16.63 8.55
CA TYR A 362 2.06 16.20 7.78
C TYR A 362 1.76 16.08 6.27
N LEU A 363 0.60 15.54 5.91
CA LEU A 363 0.16 15.38 4.52
C LEU A 363 -0.18 16.71 3.83
N ILE A 364 -0.63 17.70 4.60
CA ILE A 364 -0.94 19.05 4.09
C ILE A 364 0.35 19.86 3.84
N LYS A 365 1.43 19.58 4.56
CA LYS A 365 2.67 20.37 4.55
C LYS A 365 3.26 20.55 3.14
N ILE A 366 3.14 19.53 2.28
CA ILE A 366 3.66 19.58 0.90
C ILE A 366 2.54 19.13 -0.03
N PRO A 367 1.67 20.05 -0.48
CA PRO A 367 0.60 19.71 -1.40
C PRO A 367 1.17 19.37 -2.79
N GLN A 368 0.63 18.33 -3.41
CA GLN A 368 1.03 17.96 -4.77
C GLN A 368 0.38 18.83 -5.85
N ASN A 369 -0.77 19.43 -5.53
CA ASN A 369 -1.54 20.29 -6.44
C ASN A 369 -1.86 19.63 -7.81
N PHE A 370 -2.12 18.31 -7.81
CA PHE A 370 -2.29 17.53 -9.03
C PHE A 370 -3.34 18.12 -9.98
N LEU A 371 -4.52 18.47 -9.48
CA LEU A 371 -5.62 18.96 -10.35
C LEU A 371 -5.25 20.29 -11.04
N LYS A 372 -4.54 21.19 -10.34
CA LYS A 372 -4.05 22.43 -10.94
C LYS A 372 -3.03 22.13 -12.04
N ARG A 373 -2.09 21.23 -11.77
CA ARG A 373 -1.07 20.82 -12.74
C ARG A 373 -1.63 20.04 -13.91
N LYS A 374 -2.66 19.21 -13.66
CA LYS A 374 -3.36 18.47 -14.72
C LYS A 374 -3.79 19.42 -15.82
N ALA A 375 -4.49 20.52 -15.49
CA ALA A 375 -4.95 21.50 -16.46
C ALA A 375 -3.79 22.20 -17.20
N GLU A 376 -2.71 22.55 -16.49
CA GLU A 376 -1.53 23.16 -17.09
C GLU A 376 -0.85 22.21 -18.10
N VAL A 377 -0.72 20.93 -17.74
CA VAL A 377 -0.12 19.88 -18.60
C VAL A 377 -1.02 19.57 -19.79
N GLU A 378 -2.31 19.45 -19.59
CA GLU A 378 -3.27 19.22 -20.67
C GLU A 378 -3.21 20.32 -21.72
N ASN A 379 -3.15 21.58 -21.31
CA ASN A 379 -3.01 22.73 -22.21
C ASN A 379 -1.67 22.70 -22.97
N GLN A 380 -0.59 22.29 -22.33
CA GLN A 380 0.72 22.16 -23.00
C GLN A 380 0.68 21.05 -24.05
N ILE A 381 0.08 19.89 -23.75
CA ILE A 381 -0.01 18.75 -24.66
C ILE A 381 -0.88 19.06 -25.89
N VAL A 382 -1.98 19.80 -25.72
CA VAL A 382 -2.81 20.22 -26.86
C VAL A 382 -1.98 21.02 -27.87
N ASN A 383 -1.12 21.90 -27.39
CA ASN A 383 -0.25 22.72 -28.27
C ASN A 383 0.88 21.91 -28.92
N LEU A 384 1.08 20.67 -28.52
CA LEU A 384 2.17 19.80 -28.96
C LEU A 384 1.73 18.71 -29.94
N LYS A 385 0.43 18.62 -30.23
CA LYS A 385 -0.18 17.51 -30.97
C LYS A 385 0.46 17.21 -32.32
N ASP A 386 1.02 18.23 -32.98
CA ASP A 386 1.61 18.14 -34.32
C ASP A 386 3.15 18.24 -34.34
N LYS A 387 3.79 18.33 -33.17
CA LYS A 387 5.25 18.49 -33.06
C LYS A 387 5.94 17.13 -32.95
N LYS A 388 7.11 17.04 -33.57
CA LYS A 388 7.98 15.86 -33.47
C LYS A 388 8.79 15.95 -32.20
N TYR A 389 8.78 14.88 -31.41
CA TYR A 389 9.49 14.78 -30.14
C TYR A 389 10.57 13.73 -30.23
N TYR A 390 11.78 14.07 -29.79
CA TYR A 390 12.93 13.18 -29.83
C TYR A 390 13.20 12.60 -28.46
N PHE A 391 13.47 11.31 -28.47
CA PHE A 391 13.75 10.54 -27.28
C PHE A 391 15.16 9.98 -27.31
N ASP A 392 15.87 9.99 -26.17
CA ASP A 392 17.29 10.00 -26.16
C ASP A 392 18.02 8.82 -25.54
N ASN A 393 17.55 7.69 -25.30
CA ASN A 393 18.35 6.71 -24.59
C ASN A 393 18.54 5.34 -25.25
N ILE A 394 18.17 5.21 -26.50
CA ILE A 394 18.33 3.89 -27.15
C ILE A 394 19.26 4.04 -28.35
N LYS A 395 20.51 3.64 -28.18
CA LYS A 395 21.44 3.42 -29.29
C LYS A 395 20.80 2.33 -30.19
N ASN A 396 20.59 2.67 -31.48
CA ASN A 396 20.16 1.75 -32.54
C ASN A 396 18.66 1.42 -32.64
N VAL A 397 17.75 2.28 -32.27
CA VAL A 397 16.32 2.10 -32.60
C VAL A 397 15.98 2.84 -33.90
N GLU A 398 15.30 2.16 -34.82
CA GLU A 398 14.74 2.77 -36.03
C GLU A 398 13.87 3.97 -35.69
N LYS A 399 14.01 5.04 -36.48
CA LYS A 399 13.18 6.24 -36.35
C LYS A 399 11.71 5.88 -36.59
N SER A 400 10.96 5.67 -35.53
CA SER A 400 9.53 5.41 -35.65
C SER A 400 8.74 6.43 -34.84
N ARG A 401 7.72 7.00 -35.46
CA ARG A 401 6.76 7.87 -34.76
C ARG A 401 5.86 6.96 -33.92
N LYS A 402 5.84 7.20 -32.61
CA LYS A 402 5.01 6.45 -31.66
C LYS A 402 4.08 7.38 -30.91
N GLU A 403 2.90 6.88 -30.57
CA GLU A 403 1.99 7.56 -29.67
C GLU A 403 2.32 7.17 -28.24
N TYR A 404 2.43 8.18 -27.38
CA TYR A 404 2.57 8.01 -25.94
C TYR A 404 1.34 8.54 -25.24
N LYS A 405 0.61 7.64 -24.58
CA LYS A 405 -0.58 7.96 -23.79
C LYS A 405 -0.20 8.17 -22.33
N ILE A 406 -0.73 9.23 -21.73
CA ILE A 406 -0.63 9.51 -20.31
C ILE A 406 -2.01 9.31 -19.68
N PRO A 407 -2.34 8.10 -19.18
CA PRO A 407 -3.70 7.74 -18.81
C PRO A 407 -4.28 8.62 -17.69
N ILE A 408 -3.47 9.01 -16.71
CA ILE A 408 -3.94 9.78 -15.55
C ILE A 408 -4.46 11.19 -15.92
N ILE A 409 -4.03 11.73 -17.05
CA ILE A 409 -4.55 13.00 -17.58
C ILE A 409 -5.40 12.80 -18.84
N ASN A 410 -5.57 11.54 -19.26
CA ASN A 410 -6.34 11.15 -20.44
C ASN A 410 -5.93 11.89 -21.74
N LYS A 411 -4.61 12.03 -21.94
CA LYS A 411 -4.01 12.69 -23.09
C LYS A 411 -2.91 11.84 -23.72
N SER A 412 -2.69 12.05 -25.01
CA SER A 412 -1.59 11.43 -25.74
C SER A 412 -0.82 12.46 -26.54
N PHE A 413 0.41 12.13 -26.89
CA PHE A 413 1.24 12.88 -27.80
C PHE A 413 2.07 11.92 -28.67
N TYR A 414 2.55 12.43 -29.80
CA TYR A 414 3.41 11.65 -30.68
C TYR A 414 4.88 12.01 -30.44
N TYR A 415 5.74 11.03 -30.46
CA TYR A 415 7.18 11.21 -30.36
C TYR A 415 7.92 10.34 -31.35
N GLU A 416 9.14 10.76 -31.71
CA GLU A 416 10.06 9.98 -32.51
C GLU A 416 11.32 9.67 -31.70
N HIS A 417 11.87 8.47 -31.90
CA HIS A 417 13.18 8.13 -31.35
C HIS A 417 14.26 8.91 -32.10
N GLY A 418 15.14 9.57 -31.38
CA GLY A 418 16.22 10.35 -31.95
C GLY A 418 17.39 10.53 -30.98
N ASN A 419 18.46 11.12 -31.52
CA ASN A 419 19.66 11.41 -30.76
C ASN A 419 19.47 12.68 -29.91
N GLN A 420 19.92 12.69 -28.65
CA GLN A 420 19.82 13.79 -27.68
C GLN A 420 20.28 15.13 -28.21
N GLN A 421 21.34 15.15 -29.01
CA GLN A 421 21.84 16.37 -29.63
C GLN A 421 20.83 17.03 -30.58
N LYS A 422 20.00 16.24 -31.28
CA LYS A 422 18.95 16.78 -32.15
C LYS A 422 17.75 17.31 -31.36
N ALA A 423 17.37 16.67 -30.27
CA ALA A 423 16.31 17.16 -29.39
C ALA A 423 16.66 18.50 -28.76
N TYR A 424 17.94 18.74 -28.50
CA TYR A 424 18.46 20.00 -27.98
C TYR A 424 18.48 21.14 -29.03
N ILE A 425 18.68 20.78 -30.29
CA ILE A 425 18.76 21.75 -31.42
C ILE A 425 17.35 22.23 -31.83
N ASP A 426 16.35 21.34 -31.79
CA ASP A 426 14.96 21.73 -32.02
C ASP A 426 14.31 22.48 -30.83
N GLY A 427 15.03 22.64 -29.77
CA GLY A 427 14.95 23.73 -28.78
C GLY A 427 13.79 23.76 -27.84
N ASN A 428 12.86 22.79 -27.82
CA ASN A 428 11.63 23.05 -27.13
C ASN A 428 11.07 21.89 -26.25
N ILE A 429 11.70 20.72 -26.18
CA ILE A 429 11.15 19.65 -25.38
C ILE A 429 12.23 18.89 -24.68
N ILE A 430 12.25 19.01 -23.39
CA ILE A 430 13.07 18.22 -22.51
C ILE A 430 12.25 17.02 -22.10
N ILE A 431 12.76 15.83 -22.31
CA ILE A 431 12.11 14.59 -21.93
C ILE A 431 12.88 14.00 -20.77
N SER A 432 12.29 13.96 -19.58
CA SER A 432 12.92 13.38 -18.41
C SER A 432 12.60 11.90 -18.28
N ARG A 433 13.44 11.21 -17.49
CA ARG A 433 13.35 9.76 -17.30
C ARG A 433 12.05 9.21 -16.75
N LYS A 434 11.12 10.05 -16.31
CA LYS A 434 9.80 9.61 -15.79
C LYS A 434 8.83 10.77 -15.99
N PRO A 435 8.27 10.94 -17.18
CA PRO A 435 7.47 12.12 -17.52
C PRO A 435 6.27 12.26 -16.61
N GLU A 436 5.55 11.21 -16.31
CA GLU A 436 4.37 11.26 -15.46
C GLU A 436 4.72 11.74 -14.06
N ILE A 437 5.83 11.28 -13.50
CA ILE A 437 6.29 11.69 -12.17
C ILE A 437 6.73 13.14 -12.18
N ASN A 438 7.47 13.56 -13.20
CA ASN A 438 7.93 14.95 -13.29
C ASN A 438 6.79 15.93 -13.56
N LEU A 439 5.83 15.54 -14.38
CA LEU A 439 4.65 16.36 -14.65
C LEU A 439 3.73 16.49 -13.41
N LEU A 440 3.63 15.44 -12.60
CA LEU A 440 2.64 15.35 -11.53
C LEU A 440 3.20 15.59 -10.13
N LEU A 441 4.49 15.35 -9.90
CA LEU A 441 5.08 15.37 -8.55
C LEU A 441 6.08 16.50 -8.31
N LYS A 442 6.63 17.12 -9.35
CA LYS A 442 7.63 18.21 -9.18
C LYS A 442 7.04 19.59 -9.47
N ASP A 443 7.06 20.47 -8.47
CA ASP A 443 6.70 21.88 -8.60
C ASP A 443 7.64 22.70 -9.49
N THR A 444 8.78 22.14 -9.87
CA THR A 444 9.85 22.88 -10.48
C THR A 444 10.08 22.51 -11.92
N VAL A 445 9.06 22.67 -12.75
CA VAL A 445 9.35 22.90 -14.14
C VAL A 445 9.58 24.40 -14.32
N LYS A 446 10.78 24.85 -13.99
CA LYS A 446 11.17 26.27 -14.04
C LYS A 446 11.14 26.84 -15.45
N ASN A 447 11.06 26.04 -16.49
CA ASN A 447 11.01 26.46 -17.86
C ASN A 447 9.64 26.26 -18.47
N LYS A 448 8.83 27.28 -18.49
CA LYS A 448 7.47 27.32 -19.01
C LYS A 448 7.34 27.02 -20.52
N LYS A 449 8.43 26.86 -21.24
CA LYS A 449 8.39 26.79 -22.72
C LYS A 449 8.36 25.37 -23.29
N SER A 450 8.67 24.33 -22.50
CA SER A 450 8.89 23.06 -23.12
C SER A 450 9.02 21.92 -22.14
N VAL A 451 7.95 21.25 -21.80
CA VAL A 451 8.18 20.11 -20.95
C VAL A 451 7.23 18.97 -21.19
N ILE A 452 7.67 18.04 -21.95
CA ILE A 452 7.21 16.67 -21.83
C ILE A 452 8.43 15.78 -21.89
N PHE A 453 8.40 14.82 -21.06
CA PHE A 453 9.57 14.08 -20.76
C PHE A 453 9.37 12.62 -20.78
N SER A 454 10.17 11.90 -21.44
CA SER A 454 10.23 10.49 -21.28
C SER A 454 11.64 10.01 -21.50
N SER A 455 12.21 9.29 -20.60
CA SER A 455 13.45 8.62 -20.88
C SER A 455 13.34 7.12 -20.91
N ASP A 456 12.21 6.54 -20.58
CA ASP A 456 12.05 5.10 -20.50
C ASP A 456 10.73 4.68 -21.16
N ILE A 457 10.44 5.25 -22.30
CA ILE A 457 9.40 4.72 -23.16
C ILE A 457 10.01 3.50 -23.86
N LYS A 458 9.72 2.33 -23.33
CA LYS A 458 10.01 1.07 -23.99
C LYS A 458 8.84 0.69 -24.87
#